data_dde8ad8ae4c861d3ad504af82850310a
#
_entry.id   dde8ad8ae4c861d3ad504af82850310a
#
_cell.length_a   1.000
_cell.length_b   1.000
_cell.length_c   1.000
_cell.angle_alpha   90.00
_cell.angle_beta   90.00
_cell.angle_gamma   90.00
#
_symmetry.space_group_name_H-M   'P 1'
#
loop_
_entity.id
_entity.type
_entity.pdbx_description
1 polymer ?
#
loop_
_entity_poly.entity_id
_entity_poly.type
_entity_poly.pdbx_seq_one_letter_code
_entity_poly.pdbx_strand_id
1 'polypeptide(L)'
;LENFRTQIERRKELEHELKALKKQLPKGKSVNASAFTTNVRTGEALRSFASPVRAYRKRKCFRQLHDFVYGEPQDKVFILYGLRRTGKTTMIRQIFAEMNDAELAKAAFIQITAKDTLADVNRDLKALEAQGFRYVFLDEVTLMEDFIESAALFSDVFAACGMKIVLSGTDSLGFLFTEDEQLYDRCILLHTTFIPYREFESVLGVHGIDEYIRYGGTMSLGGVHYNETSTFASKESTDEYVDTAIAR
;
A
#
# COMPACT_ATOMS: atom_id res chain seq x y z
N LEU A 1 -34.84 18.80 -21.78
CA LEU A 1 -34.05 19.97 -21.31
C LEU A 1 -34.41 20.36 -19.87
N GLU A 2 -35.67 20.27 -19.47
CA GLU A 2 -36.14 20.61 -18.11
C GLU A 2 -35.58 19.65 -17.05
N ASN A 3 -35.58 18.36 -17.34
CA ASN A 3 -35.02 17.33 -16.44
C ASN A 3 -33.50 17.48 -16.18
N PHE A 4 -32.78 18.01 -17.16
CA PHE A 4 -31.32 18.25 -17.05
C PHE A 4 -31.00 19.48 -16.17
N ARG A 5 -31.85 20.53 -16.26
CA ARG A 5 -31.73 21.72 -15.41
C ARG A 5 -31.99 21.39 -13.94
N THR A 6 -33.00 20.60 -13.65
CA THR A 6 -33.34 20.16 -12.29
C THR A 6 -32.26 19.32 -11.67
N GLN A 7 -31.59 18.46 -12.44
CA GLN A 7 -30.44 17.66 -11.96
C GLN A 7 -29.22 18.53 -11.65
N ILE A 8 -28.97 19.57 -12.44
CA ILE A 8 -27.83 20.49 -12.19
C ILE A 8 -28.12 21.33 -10.93
N GLU A 9 -29.32 21.79 -10.73
CA GLU A 9 -29.69 22.54 -9.51
C GLU A 9 -29.59 21.66 -8.27
N ARG A 10 -30.07 20.42 -8.32
CA ARG A 10 -29.97 19.47 -7.23
C ARG A 10 -28.51 19.13 -6.86
N ARG A 11 -27.66 19.03 -7.87
CA ARG A 11 -26.21 18.81 -7.65
C ARG A 11 -25.55 20.00 -6.93
N LYS A 12 -25.90 21.23 -7.32
CA LYS A 12 -25.38 22.44 -6.66
C LYS A 12 -25.86 22.56 -5.20
N GLU A 13 -27.10 22.20 -4.93
CA GLU A 13 -27.64 22.17 -3.56
C GLU A 13 -26.88 21.15 -2.71
N LEU A 14 -26.66 19.92 -3.21
CA LEU A 14 -25.89 18.88 -2.51
C LEU A 14 -24.44 19.27 -2.28
N GLU A 15 -23.80 19.94 -3.23
CA GLU A 15 -22.43 20.46 -3.06
C GLU A 15 -22.39 21.55 -1.98
N HIS A 16 -23.42 22.39 -1.88
CA HIS A 16 -23.51 23.41 -0.84
C HIS A 16 -23.76 22.81 0.55
N GLU A 17 -24.65 21.82 0.65
CA GLU A 17 -24.89 21.07 1.89
C GLU A 17 -23.63 20.32 2.35
N LEU A 18 -22.91 19.67 1.43
CA LEU A 18 -21.64 18.97 1.72
C LEU A 18 -20.59 19.94 2.26
N LYS A 19 -20.54 21.16 1.72
CA LYS A 19 -19.62 22.20 2.17
C LYS A 19 -19.98 22.75 3.55
N ALA A 20 -21.28 22.82 3.86
CA ALA A 20 -21.78 23.21 5.17
C ALA A 20 -21.52 22.13 6.22
N LEU A 21 -21.76 20.85 5.90
CA LEU A 21 -21.48 19.70 6.75
C LEU A 21 -19.98 19.55 7.03
N LYS A 22 -19.11 19.76 6.03
CA LYS A 22 -17.65 19.78 6.22
C LYS A 22 -17.18 20.91 7.15
N LYS A 23 -17.91 22.03 7.23
CA LYS A 23 -17.63 23.10 8.20
C LYS A 23 -18.08 22.79 9.63
N GLN A 24 -19.09 21.92 9.78
CA GLN A 24 -19.65 21.54 11.09
C GLN A 24 -18.96 20.31 11.68
N LEU A 25 -18.25 19.52 10.87
CA LEU A 25 -17.38 18.47 11.41
C LEU A 25 -16.36 19.15 12.34
N PRO A 26 -16.28 18.72 13.61
CA PRO A 26 -15.26 19.21 14.49
C PRO A 26 -13.95 18.94 13.77
N LYS A 27 -13.17 19.99 13.53
CA LYS A 27 -11.77 19.86 13.14
C LYS A 27 -11.16 19.04 14.26
N GLY A 28 -11.07 17.74 14.07
CA GLY A 28 -10.32 16.87 14.95
C GLY A 28 -9.01 17.61 15.15
N LYS A 29 -8.70 17.95 16.39
CA LYS A 29 -7.42 18.51 16.73
C LYS A 29 -6.41 17.57 16.10
N SER A 30 -5.79 17.97 14.99
CA SER A 30 -4.63 17.31 14.47
C SER A 30 -3.63 17.39 15.60
N VAL A 31 -3.48 16.28 16.27
CA VAL A 31 -2.37 16.06 17.18
C VAL A 31 -1.15 16.18 16.29
N ASN A 32 -0.46 17.29 16.47
CA ASN A 32 0.83 17.64 15.87
C ASN A 32 0.83 17.60 14.31
N ALA A 33 0.75 18.77 13.73
CA ALA A 33 1.28 19.02 12.40
C ALA A 33 2.72 18.50 12.40
N SER A 34 2.96 17.48 11.64
CA SER A 34 3.94 16.44 11.69
C SER A 34 5.37 16.94 11.93
N ALA A 35 6.01 16.33 12.92
CA ALA A 35 7.47 16.28 13.02
C ALA A 35 8.11 15.57 11.78
N PHE A 36 7.32 15.08 10.83
CA PHE A 36 7.75 14.34 9.64
C PHE A 36 7.60 15.16 8.38
N THR A 37 8.54 14.97 7.46
CA THR A 37 8.58 15.66 6.16
C THR A 37 7.72 14.95 5.12
N THR A 38 7.66 13.61 5.18
CA THR A 38 6.90 12.77 4.27
C THR A 38 5.51 12.44 4.85
N ASN A 39 4.68 11.73 4.08
CA ASN A 39 3.34 11.32 4.52
C ASN A 39 3.40 10.09 5.44
N VAL A 40 3.82 10.29 6.68
CA VAL A 40 3.93 9.26 7.71
C VAL A 40 2.59 9.05 8.41
N ARG A 41 2.17 7.80 8.53
CA ARG A 41 1.00 7.37 9.31
C ARG A 41 1.46 6.49 10.46
N THR A 42 0.95 6.75 11.66
CA THR A 42 1.22 5.98 12.88
C THR A 42 -0.05 5.81 13.71
N GLY A 43 -0.05 4.91 14.67
CA GLY A 43 -1.12 4.76 15.66
C GLY A 43 -2.52 4.62 15.05
N GLU A 44 -3.45 5.49 15.42
CA GLU A 44 -4.85 5.42 14.97
C GLU A 44 -5.00 5.62 13.45
N ALA A 45 -4.11 6.39 12.81
CA ALA A 45 -4.11 6.54 11.36
C ALA A 45 -3.77 5.21 10.65
N LEU A 46 -2.90 4.37 11.24
CA LEU A 46 -2.63 3.01 10.73
C LEU A 46 -3.83 2.09 10.96
N ARG A 47 -4.48 2.17 12.12
CA ARG A 47 -5.66 1.38 12.44
C ARG A 47 -6.79 1.65 11.44
N SER A 48 -7.05 2.92 11.17
CA SER A 48 -8.03 3.34 10.18
C SER A 48 -7.65 2.91 8.76
N PHE A 49 -6.36 2.99 8.42
CA PHE A 49 -5.83 2.54 7.13
C PHE A 49 -5.97 1.03 6.93
N ALA A 50 -5.80 0.23 7.97
CA ALA A 50 -5.90 -1.22 7.94
C ALA A 50 -7.35 -1.74 8.01
N SER A 51 -8.26 -0.98 8.59
CA SER A 51 -9.64 -1.41 8.86
C SER A 51 -10.36 -2.03 7.65
N PRO A 52 -10.34 -1.44 6.44
CA PRO A 52 -11.08 -1.97 5.29
C PRO A 52 -10.65 -3.35 4.82
N VAL A 53 -9.42 -3.78 5.13
CA VAL A 53 -8.88 -5.07 4.61
C VAL A 53 -8.95 -6.22 5.62
N ARG A 54 -9.50 -5.99 6.81
CA ARG A 54 -9.57 -7.02 7.87
C ARG A 54 -10.30 -8.29 7.45
N ALA A 55 -11.36 -8.15 6.67
CA ALA A 55 -12.16 -9.25 6.19
C ALA A 55 -11.61 -9.89 4.90
N TYR A 56 -10.60 -9.29 4.29
CA TYR A 56 -10.10 -9.74 3.00
C TYR A 56 -9.29 -11.02 3.13
N ARG A 57 -9.54 -11.94 2.21
CA ARG A 57 -8.73 -13.16 2.09
C ARG A 57 -7.31 -12.80 1.69
N LYS A 58 -6.36 -13.54 2.22
CA LYS A 58 -4.94 -13.29 2.00
C LYS A 58 -4.42 -14.03 0.77
N ARG A 59 -3.51 -13.39 0.07
CA ARG A 59 -2.71 -14.06 -0.95
C ARG A 59 -1.79 -15.11 -0.32
N LYS A 60 -1.45 -16.17 -1.06
CA LYS A 60 -0.52 -17.20 -0.58
C LYS A 60 0.85 -16.63 -0.23
N CYS A 61 1.32 -15.66 -1.01
CA CYS A 61 2.60 -14.98 -0.78
C CYS A 61 2.60 -14.08 0.47
N PHE A 62 1.45 -13.73 1.04
CA PHE A 62 1.34 -12.97 2.28
C PHE A 62 2.15 -13.59 3.42
N ARG A 63 2.22 -14.93 3.46
CA ARG A 63 2.96 -15.64 4.50
C ARG A 63 4.42 -15.22 4.58
N GLN A 64 5.11 -15.00 3.45
CA GLN A 64 6.51 -14.59 3.47
C GLN A 64 6.70 -13.21 4.11
N LEU A 65 5.81 -12.26 3.81
CA LEU A 65 5.82 -10.95 4.46
C LEU A 65 5.52 -11.06 5.96
N HIS A 66 4.55 -11.87 6.34
CA HIS A 66 4.20 -12.13 7.74
C HIS A 66 5.37 -12.75 8.50
N ASP A 67 5.99 -13.80 7.96
CA ASP A 67 7.12 -14.48 8.59
C ASP A 67 8.33 -13.54 8.76
N PHE A 68 8.55 -12.61 7.84
CA PHE A 68 9.55 -11.56 8.00
C PHE A 68 9.23 -10.60 9.13
N VAL A 69 8.00 -10.08 9.18
CA VAL A 69 7.60 -9.05 10.16
C VAL A 69 7.63 -9.59 11.58
N TYR A 70 7.13 -10.81 11.79
CA TYR A 70 7.01 -11.43 13.11
C TYR A 70 8.16 -12.40 13.46
N GLY A 71 9.05 -12.66 12.50
CA GLY A 71 10.24 -13.49 12.74
C GLY A 71 11.33 -12.76 13.50
N GLU A 72 12.43 -13.49 13.77
CA GLU A 72 13.60 -12.92 14.41
C GLU A 72 14.14 -11.69 13.65
N PRO A 73 14.75 -10.73 14.37
CA PRO A 73 15.44 -9.61 13.74
C PRO A 73 16.51 -10.10 12.76
N GLN A 74 16.57 -9.47 11.61
CA GLN A 74 17.57 -9.73 10.58
C GLN A 74 18.07 -8.37 10.08
N ASP A 75 19.34 -8.31 9.74
CA ASP A 75 19.95 -7.11 9.12
C ASP A 75 19.57 -7.02 7.63
N LYS A 76 18.32 -7.32 7.34
CA LYS A 76 17.79 -7.36 5.97
C LYS A 76 16.54 -6.51 5.83
N VAL A 77 16.38 -5.99 4.63
CA VAL A 77 15.17 -5.27 4.20
C VAL A 77 14.28 -6.22 3.40
N PHE A 78 12.98 -6.14 3.58
CA PHE A 78 12.01 -6.91 2.77
C PHE A 78 11.53 -6.06 1.60
N ILE A 79 11.72 -6.57 0.39
CA ILE A 79 11.35 -5.90 -0.87
C ILE A 79 10.13 -6.58 -1.46
N LEU A 80 9.01 -5.87 -1.44
CA LEU A 80 7.74 -6.30 -2.01
C LEU A 80 7.53 -5.58 -3.35
N TYR A 81 7.80 -6.24 -4.46
CA TYR A 81 7.75 -5.59 -5.77
C TYR A 81 6.89 -6.37 -6.76
N GLY A 82 6.59 -5.75 -7.88
CA GLY A 82 5.84 -6.39 -8.95
C GLY A 82 4.77 -5.51 -9.56
N LEU A 83 3.98 -6.11 -10.41
CA LEU A 83 2.93 -5.44 -11.19
C LEU A 83 1.97 -4.63 -10.30
N ARG A 84 1.44 -3.56 -10.85
CA ARG A 84 0.37 -2.81 -10.18
C ARG A 84 -0.86 -3.70 -9.98
N ARG A 85 -1.62 -3.44 -8.90
CA ARG A 85 -2.87 -4.13 -8.57
C ARG A 85 -2.74 -5.65 -8.30
N THR A 86 -1.57 -6.10 -7.91
CA THR A 86 -1.35 -7.47 -7.43
C THR A 86 -1.49 -7.64 -5.92
N GLY A 87 -1.88 -6.56 -5.21
CA GLY A 87 -2.22 -6.61 -3.79
C GLY A 87 -1.09 -6.24 -2.84
N LYS A 88 0.00 -5.60 -3.28
CA LYS A 88 1.14 -5.20 -2.42
C LYS A 88 0.69 -4.34 -1.23
N THR A 89 0.10 -3.20 -1.48
CA THR A 89 -0.42 -2.30 -0.42
C THR A 89 -1.49 -3.00 0.43
N THR A 90 -2.31 -3.88 -0.17
CA THR A 90 -3.30 -4.67 0.59
C THR A 90 -2.63 -5.60 1.58
N MET A 91 -1.57 -6.31 1.20
CA MET A 91 -0.80 -7.17 2.11
C MET A 91 -0.16 -6.37 3.25
N ILE A 92 0.40 -5.19 2.98
CA ILE A 92 0.92 -4.29 4.02
C ILE A 92 -0.20 -3.90 5.00
N ARG A 93 -1.36 -3.51 4.50
CA ARG A 93 -2.52 -3.18 5.35
C ARG A 93 -3.03 -4.37 6.16
N GLN A 94 -2.95 -5.58 5.61
CA GLN A 94 -3.30 -6.82 6.33
C GLN A 94 -2.33 -7.09 7.47
N ILE A 95 -1.04 -6.79 7.33
CA ILE A 95 -0.08 -6.85 8.45
C ILE A 95 -0.51 -5.92 9.57
N PHE A 96 -0.82 -4.66 9.28
CA PHE A 96 -1.30 -3.73 10.32
C PHE A 96 -2.62 -4.17 10.96
N ALA A 97 -3.49 -4.83 10.20
CA ALA A 97 -4.76 -5.36 10.70
C ALA A 97 -4.58 -6.52 11.71
N GLU A 98 -3.43 -7.21 11.65
CA GLU A 98 -3.05 -8.32 12.54
C GLU A 98 -2.24 -7.86 13.75
N MET A 99 -1.56 -6.72 13.66
CA MET A 99 -0.77 -6.17 14.76
C MET A 99 -1.63 -5.91 16.00
N ASN A 100 -1.14 -6.33 17.15
CA ASN A 100 -1.71 -5.91 18.43
C ASN A 100 -1.39 -4.43 18.71
N ASP A 101 -1.99 -3.88 19.78
CA ASP A 101 -1.85 -2.45 20.09
C ASP A 101 -0.41 -2.04 20.40
N ALA A 102 0.38 -2.91 21.02
CA ALA A 102 1.78 -2.63 21.34
C ALA A 102 2.68 -2.65 20.10
N GLU A 103 2.42 -3.54 19.16
CA GLU A 103 3.11 -3.61 17.87
C GLU A 103 2.72 -2.41 16.98
N LEU A 104 1.42 -2.14 16.89
CA LEU A 104 0.91 -1.04 16.08
C LEU A 104 1.42 0.33 16.59
N ALA A 105 1.61 0.50 17.89
CA ALA A 105 2.21 1.69 18.47
C ALA A 105 3.67 1.92 18.06
N LYS A 106 4.34 0.86 17.61
CA LYS A 106 5.73 0.88 17.11
C LYS A 106 5.82 0.72 15.59
N ALA A 107 4.71 0.83 14.90
CA ALA A 107 4.62 0.69 13.45
C ALA A 107 4.37 2.04 12.77
N ALA A 108 5.00 2.24 11.61
CA ALA A 108 4.82 3.40 10.76
C ALA A 108 4.64 2.97 9.30
N PHE A 109 3.83 3.72 8.57
CA PHE A 109 3.65 3.60 7.13
C PHE A 109 3.93 4.93 6.46
N ILE A 110 4.78 4.91 5.45
CA ILE A 110 5.15 6.07 4.65
C ILE A 110 4.66 5.86 3.22
N GLN A 111 3.74 6.71 2.80
CA GLN A 111 3.30 6.74 1.40
C GLN A 111 4.21 7.69 0.63
N ILE A 112 5.07 7.13 -0.20
CA ILE A 112 5.98 7.91 -1.04
C ILE A 112 5.22 8.54 -2.20
N THR A 113 5.61 9.76 -2.54
CA THR A 113 5.12 10.53 -3.68
C THR A 113 6.30 11.00 -4.54
N ALA A 114 6.03 11.41 -5.77
CA ALA A 114 7.06 11.94 -6.67
C ALA A 114 7.73 13.27 -6.20
N LYS A 115 7.25 13.84 -5.09
CA LYS A 115 7.84 15.06 -4.48
C LYS A 115 8.81 14.75 -3.34
N ASP A 116 8.75 13.52 -2.83
CA ASP A 116 9.59 13.10 -1.71
C ASP A 116 10.97 12.74 -2.21
N THR A 117 11.98 13.14 -1.44
CA THR A 117 13.38 12.81 -1.70
C THR A 117 13.88 11.77 -0.71
N LEU A 118 14.95 11.08 -1.05
CA LEU A 118 15.60 10.17 -0.11
C LEU A 118 16.06 10.87 1.17
N ALA A 119 16.49 12.13 1.06
CA ALA A 119 16.90 12.94 2.22
C ALA A 119 15.73 13.16 3.20
N ASP A 120 14.51 13.36 2.69
CA ASP A 120 13.31 13.50 3.50
C ASP A 120 12.95 12.18 4.19
N VAL A 121 12.97 11.09 3.45
CA VAL A 121 12.72 9.74 3.98
C VAL A 121 13.75 9.39 5.06
N ASN A 122 15.05 9.63 4.82
CA ASN A 122 16.10 9.37 5.79
C ASN A 122 15.92 10.17 7.08
N ARG A 123 15.52 11.45 6.97
CA ARG A 123 15.20 12.28 8.14
C ARG A 123 14.07 11.69 8.96
N ASP A 124 13.00 11.28 8.29
CA ASP A 124 11.83 10.71 8.95
C ASP A 124 12.12 9.35 9.57
N LEU A 125 12.92 8.50 8.91
CA LEU A 125 13.37 7.22 9.47
C LEU A 125 14.21 7.41 10.74
N LYS A 126 15.14 8.36 10.75
CA LYS A 126 15.92 8.69 11.96
C LYS A 126 15.02 9.20 13.11
N ALA A 127 14.00 9.99 12.77
CA ALA A 127 13.04 10.46 13.77
C ALA A 127 12.17 9.31 14.31
N LEU A 128 11.77 8.37 13.47
CA LEU A 128 11.03 7.17 13.85
C LEU A 128 11.89 6.25 14.75
N GLU A 129 13.14 6.01 14.36
CA GLU A 129 14.10 5.22 15.15
C GLU A 129 14.30 5.84 16.55
N ALA A 130 14.55 7.14 16.63
CA ALA A 130 14.73 7.86 17.89
C ALA A 130 13.47 7.79 18.80
N GLN A 131 12.29 7.68 18.21
CA GLN A 131 11.02 7.50 18.93
C GLN A 131 10.71 6.03 19.30
N GLY A 132 11.58 5.09 18.92
CA GLY A 132 11.46 3.67 19.25
C GLY A 132 10.52 2.87 18.34
N PHE A 133 10.24 3.38 17.13
CA PHE A 133 9.53 2.61 16.12
C PHE A 133 10.38 1.42 15.66
N ARG A 134 9.71 0.30 15.37
CA ARG A 134 10.38 -0.95 14.99
C ARG A 134 9.93 -1.53 13.66
N TYR A 135 8.74 -1.18 13.20
CA TYR A 135 8.14 -1.69 11.98
C TYR A 135 7.88 -0.53 11.04
N VAL A 136 8.61 -0.42 9.97
CA VAL A 136 8.45 0.70 9.01
C VAL A 136 8.20 0.16 7.61
N PHE A 137 7.11 0.61 7.02
CA PHE A 137 6.68 0.22 5.69
C PHE A 137 6.66 1.45 4.78
N LEU A 138 7.40 1.38 3.68
CA LEU A 138 7.43 2.42 2.66
C LEU A 138 6.77 1.89 1.39
N ASP A 139 5.75 2.57 0.91
CA ASP A 139 5.02 2.17 -0.29
C ASP A 139 5.30 3.10 -1.46
N GLU A 140 5.38 2.53 -2.67
CA GLU A 140 5.68 3.20 -3.93
C GLU A 140 7.07 3.87 -3.96
N VAL A 141 8.10 3.26 -3.36
CA VAL A 141 9.47 3.83 -3.27
C VAL A 141 10.09 4.13 -4.65
N THR A 142 9.64 3.46 -5.70
CA THR A 142 10.08 3.69 -7.09
C THR A 142 9.66 5.04 -7.67
N LEU A 143 8.88 5.83 -6.93
CA LEU A 143 8.54 7.20 -7.31
C LEU A 143 9.67 8.20 -7.00
N MET A 144 10.63 7.84 -6.14
CA MET A 144 11.80 8.66 -5.87
C MET A 144 12.87 8.45 -6.93
N GLU A 145 13.35 9.54 -7.54
CA GLU A 145 14.37 9.47 -8.59
C GLU A 145 15.73 9.02 -8.07
N ASP A 146 16.07 9.36 -6.83
CA ASP A 146 17.35 9.10 -6.17
C ASP A 146 17.36 7.81 -5.32
N PHE A 147 16.29 7.01 -5.39
CA PHE A 147 16.14 5.78 -4.58
C PHE A 147 17.24 4.75 -4.86
N ILE A 148 17.64 4.61 -6.13
CA ILE A 148 18.57 3.56 -6.60
C ILE A 148 19.93 3.69 -5.93
N GLU A 149 20.49 4.90 -5.89
CA GLU A 149 21.85 5.17 -5.41
C GLU A 149 22.01 4.95 -3.90
N SER A 150 20.92 4.75 -3.19
CA SER A 150 20.91 4.77 -1.73
C SER A 150 20.11 3.64 -1.09
N ALA A 151 19.72 2.65 -1.86
CA ALA A 151 18.98 1.49 -1.36
C ALA A 151 19.74 0.74 -0.24
N ALA A 152 21.08 0.73 -0.28
CA ALA A 152 21.93 0.16 0.78
C ALA A 152 21.72 0.84 2.14
N LEU A 153 21.35 2.13 2.17
CA LEU A 153 21.12 2.87 3.42
C LEU A 153 20.06 2.20 4.31
N PHE A 154 19.00 1.66 3.71
CA PHE A 154 17.92 1.03 4.48
C PHE A 154 18.40 -0.22 5.22
N SER A 155 19.28 -0.99 4.62
CA SER A 155 19.83 -2.20 5.23
C SER A 155 20.96 -1.87 6.21
N ASP A 156 21.95 -1.08 5.79
CA ASP A 156 23.17 -0.84 6.54
C ASP A 156 22.95 0.01 7.79
N VAL A 157 21.98 0.90 7.76
CA VAL A 157 21.74 1.81 8.88
C VAL A 157 20.54 1.36 9.70
N PHE A 158 19.39 1.18 9.07
CA PHE A 158 18.14 0.99 9.83
C PHE A 158 17.83 -0.47 10.16
N ALA A 159 18.02 -1.40 9.23
CA ALA A 159 17.81 -2.82 9.52
C ALA A 159 18.84 -3.33 10.53
N ALA A 160 20.09 -2.90 10.41
CA ALA A 160 21.16 -3.22 11.36
C ALA A 160 20.87 -2.71 12.79
N CYS A 161 20.07 -1.65 12.94
CA CYS A 161 19.58 -1.18 14.25
C CYS A 161 18.35 -1.97 14.77
N GLY A 162 17.96 -3.07 14.10
CA GLY A 162 16.86 -3.93 14.50
C GLY A 162 15.49 -3.45 14.09
N MET A 163 15.39 -2.51 13.14
CA MET A 163 14.13 -2.12 12.51
C MET A 163 13.74 -3.12 11.43
N LYS A 164 12.48 -3.53 11.41
CA LYS A 164 11.88 -4.29 10.31
C LYS A 164 11.43 -3.33 9.25
N ILE A 165 12.14 -3.29 8.13
CA ILE A 165 11.84 -2.39 7.01
C ILE A 165 11.27 -3.17 5.84
N VAL A 166 10.13 -2.73 5.35
CA VAL A 166 9.46 -3.26 4.17
C VAL A 166 9.35 -2.16 3.14
N LEU A 167 9.93 -2.37 1.98
CA LEU A 167 9.83 -1.48 0.82
C LEU A 167 8.89 -2.07 -0.21
N SER A 168 8.00 -1.27 -0.75
CA SER A 168 7.07 -1.69 -1.81
C SER A 168 7.21 -0.79 -3.04
N GLY A 169 7.17 -1.41 -4.23
CA GLY A 169 7.28 -0.69 -5.48
C GLY A 169 6.89 -1.51 -6.70
N THR A 170 7.12 -0.96 -7.88
CA THR A 170 6.85 -1.62 -9.17
C THR A 170 7.91 -2.66 -9.52
N ASP A 171 7.80 -3.31 -10.68
CA ASP A 171 8.77 -4.31 -11.15
C ASP A 171 10.20 -3.77 -11.25
N SER A 172 10.37 -2.48 -11.57
CA SER A 172 11.68 -1.84 -11.61
C SER A 172 12.45 -1.96 -10.29
N LEU A 173 11.76 -2.00 -9.14
CA LEU A 173 12.38 -2.19 -7.84
C LEU A 173 13.13 -3.52 -7.75
N GLY A 174 12.55 -4.60 -8.28
CA GLY A 174 13.17 -5.92 -8.29
C GLY A 174 14.46 -5.95 -9.08
N PHE A 175 14.49 -5.33 -10.26
CA PHE A 175 15.70 -5.26 -11.09
C PHE A 175 16.84 -4.57 -10.36
N LEU A 176 16.58 -3.49 -9.64
CA LEU A 176 17.60 -2.75 -8.89
C LEU A 176 18.28 -3.62 -7.83
N PHE A 177 17.50 -4.43 -7.11
CA PHE A 177 18.04 -5.29 -6.05
C PHE A 177 18.61 -6.61 -6.54
N THR A 178 18.35 -7.00 -7.80
CA THR A 178 18.93 -8.22 -8.39
C THR A 178 20.21 -7.96 -9.17
N GLU A 179 20.39 -6.76 -9.71
CA GLU A 179 21.59 -6.40 -10.50
C GLU A 179 22.74 -5.93 -9.63
N ASP A 180 22.49 -5.41 -8.43
CA ASP A 180 23.52 -4.96 -7.52
C ASP A 180 23.95 -6.09 -6.58
N GLU A 181 25.14 -6.66 -6.83
CA GLU A 181 25.73 -7.72 -6.01
C GLU A 181 25.89 -7.33 -4.53
N GLN A 182 26.05 -6.03 -4.24
CA GLN A 182 26.18 -5.52 -2.86
C GLN A 182 24.87 -5.56 -2.08
N LEU A 183 23.74 -5.55 -2.78
CA LEU A 183 22.41 -5.57 -2.16
C LEU A 183 21.82 -6.97 -2.02
N TYR A 184 22.35 -7.96 -2.74
CA TYR A 184 21.78 -9.31 -2.82
C TYR A 184 21.63 -9.98 -1.45
N ASP A 185 22.65 -9.90 -0.59
CA ASP A 185 22.62 -10.48 0.76
C ASP A 185 21.89 -9.63 1.81
N ARG A 186 21.50 -8.40 1.46
CA ARG A 186 20.90 -7.40 2.36
C ARG A 186 19.40 -7.30 2.25
N CYS A 187 18.78 -8.08 1.38
CA CYS A 187 17.35 -8.03 1.16
C CYS A 187 16.70 -9.40 1.02
N ILE A 188 15.42 -9.46 1.30
CA ILE A 188 14.54 -10.58 1.02
C ILE A 188 13.55 -10.11 -0.04
N LEU A 189 13.56 -10.75 -1.20
CA LEU A 189 12.74 -10.35 -2.36
C LEU A 189 11.44 -11.13 -2.41
N LEU A 190 10.32 -10.45 -2.52
CA LEU A 190 9.02 -11.03 -2.84
C LEU A 190 8.45 -10.39 -4.10
N HIS A 191 8.51 -11.12 -5.21
CA HIS A 191 7.92 -10.71 -6.48
C HIS A 191 6.44 -11.04 -6.54
N THR A 192 5.59 -10.04 -6.71
CA THR A 192 4.16 -10.21 -6.93
C THR A 192 3.83 -10.13 -8.42
N THR A 193 3.55 -11.27 -9.00
CA THR A 193 3.06 -11.40 -10.38
C THR A 193 1.54 -11.38 -10.43
N PHE A 194 0.96 -11.59 -11.61
CA PHE A 194 -0.46 -11.87 -11.75
C PHE A 194 -0.90 -12.94 -10.75
N ILE A 195 -2.12 -12.77 -10.22
CA ILE A 195 -2.68 -13.74 -9.28
C ILE A 195 -3.01 -15.02 -10.07
N PRO A 196 -2.45 -16.18 -9.73
CA PRO A 196 -2.77 -17.43 -10.42
C PRO A 196 -4.26 -17.74 -10.34
N TYR A 197 -4.83 -18.38 -11.36
CA TYR A 197 -6.28 -18.64 -11.47
C TYR A 197 -6.91 -19.24 -10.19
N ARG A 198 -6.31 -20.28 -9.63
CA ARG A 198 -6.83 -20.90 -8.40
C ARG A 198 -6.76 -19.99 -7.19
N GLU A 199 -5.75 -19.12 -7.13
CA GLU A 199 -5.64 -18.13 -6.07
C GLU A 199 -6.62 -16.98 -6.30
N PHE A 200 -6.82 -16.58 -7.54
CA PHE A 200 -7.78 -15.55 -7.94
C PHE A 200 -9.20 -15.92 -7.48
N GLU A 201 -9.64 -17.15 -7.78
CA GLU A 201 -10.94 -17.64 -7.30
C GLU A 201 -11.04 -17.62 -5.77
N SER A 202 -9.98 -18.08 -5.08
CA SER A 202 -10.01 -18.19 -3.62
C SER A 202 -9.92 -16.83 -2.93
N VAL A 203 -9.19 -15.87 -3.48
CA VAL A 203 -8.97 -14.55 -2.87
C VAL A 203 -10.10 -13.58 -3.21
N LEU A 204 -10.55 -13.57 -4.46
CA LEU A 204 -11.54 -12.61 -4.93
C LEU A 204 -12.98 -13.14 -4.91
N GLY A 205 -13.16 -14.45 -4.80
CA GLY A 205 -14.49 -15.07 -4.85
C GLY A 205 -15.11 -15.03 -6.25
N VAL A 206 -14.32 -14.81 -7.29
CA VAL A 206 -14.75 -14.77 -8.69
C VAL A 206 -14.45 -16.11 -9.33
N HIS A 207 -15.43 -16.72 -9.94
CA HIS A 207 -15.32 -18.06 -10.52
C HIS A 207 -15.45 -17.99 -12.04
N GLY A 208 -14.68 -18.84 -12.70
CA GLY A 208 -14.74 -19.02 -14.15
C GLY A 208 -13.50 -18.48 -14.86
N ILE A 209 -13.06 -19.25 -15.86
CA ILE A 209 -11.85 -18.95 -16.62
C ILE A 209 -12.04 -17.68 -17.48
N ASP A 210 -13.23 -17.42 -17.97
CA ASP A 210 -13.53 -16.26 -18.79
C ASP A 210 -13.38 -14.97 -18.00
N GLU A 211 -13.85 -14.94 -16.75
CA GLU A 211 -13.68 -13.81 -15.84
C GLU A 211 -12.19 -13.62 -15.49
N TYR A 212 -11.46 -14.70 -15.28
CA TYR A 212 -10.03 -14.63 -15.04
C TYR A 212 -9.26 -14.04 -16.24
N ILE A 213 -9.55 -14.50 -17.45
CA ILE A 213 -8.93 -13.98 -18.68
C ILE A 213 -9.26 -12.50 -18.86
N ARG A 214 -10.53 -12.13 -18.63
CA ARG A 214 -11.00 -10.76 -18.76
C ARG A 214 -10.27 -9.78 -17.84
N TYR A 215 -10.03 -10.17 -16.60
CA TYR A 215 -9.44 -9.28 -15.59
C TYR A 215 -7.94 -9.52 -15.36
N GLY A 216 -7.34 -10.42 -16.11
CA GLY A 216 -5.90 -10.61 -16.17
C GLY A 216 -5.24 -11.00 -14.86
N GLY A 217 -5.96 -11.62 -13.93
CA GLY A 217 -5.41 -12.04 -12.64
C GLY A 217 -4.91 -10.88 -11.77
N THR A 218 -5.52 -9.69 -11.88
CA THR A 218 -5.22 -8.53 -11.04
C THR A 218 -6.34 -8.29 -10.03
N MET A 219 -6.03 -7.57 -8.94
CA MET A 219 -7.03 -7.08 -7.96
C MET A 219 -7.70 -5.77 -8.44
N SER A 220 -7.78 -5.55 -9.74
CA SER A 220 -8.33 -4.32 -10.31
C SER A 220 -9.85 -4.21 -10.24
N LEU A 221 -10.46 -5.17 -9.61
CA LEU A 221 -11.89 -5.20 -9.35
C LEU A 221 -12.32 -4.06 -8.44
N GLY A 222 -11.87 -2.90 -8.69
CA GLY A 222 -12.25 -1.57 -8.21
C GLY A 222 -13.05 -1.45 -6.94
N GLY A 223 -13.39 -2.53 -6.32
CA GLY A 223 -14.30 -2.56 -5.22
C GLY A 223 -13.62 -2.80 -3.89
N VAL A 224 -14.09 -2.07 -2.94
CA VAL A 224 -13.88 -2.33 -1.52
C VAL A 224 -14.37 -3.74 -1.14
N HIS A 225 -15.09 -4.41 -2.04
CA HIS A 225 -15.89 -5.61 -1.77
C HIS A 225 -15.50 -6.86 -2.57
N TYR A 226 -14.26 -6.94 -3.08
CA TYR A 226 -13.87 -8.10 -3.88
C TYR A 226 -13.77 -9.42 -3.11
N ASN A 227 -14.00 -9.43 -1.81
CA ASN A 227 -14.20 -10.65 -1.00
C ASN A 227 -15.67 -10.88 -0.62
N GLU A 228 -16.57 -10.03 -1.07
CA GLU A 228 -18.00 -10.16 -0.87
C GLU A 228 -18.68 -10.66 -2.16
N THR A 229 -19.96 -10.92 -2.10
CA THR A 229 -20.73 -11.53 -3.20
C THR A 229 -20.82 -10.68 -4.46
N SER A 230 -20.52 -9.39 -4.40
CA SER A 230 -20.46 -8.54 -5.57
C SER A 230 -19.04 -7.98 -5.72
N THR A 231 -18.35 -8.49 -6.65
CA THR A 231 -16.91 -8.41 -6.79
C THR A 231 -16.42 -7.20 -7.58
N PHE A 232 -17.27 -6.52 -8.31
CA PHE A 232 -16.89 -5.43 -9.18
C PHE A 232 -17.63 -4.16 -8.81
N ALA A 233 -16.92 -3.08 -8.53
CA ALA A 233 -17.53 -1.79 -8.20
C ALA A 233 -18.32 -1.20 -9.38
N SER A 234 -17.82 -1.37 -10.60
CA SER A 234 -18.57 -1.28 -11.85
C SER A 234 -17.81 -2.03 -12.94
N LYS A 235 -18.56 -2.67 -13.82
CA LYS A 235 -18.01 -3.33 -15.01
C LYS A 235 -17.28 -2.32 -15.89
N GLU A 236 -17.85 -1.14 -16.06
CA GLU A 236 -17.34 -0.06 -16.90
C GLU A 236 -15.99 0.45 -16.42
N SER A 237 -15.81 0.72 -15.12
CA SER A 237 -14.53 1.21 -14.58
C SER A 237 -13.43 0.15 -14.65
N THR A 238 -13.79 -1.13 -14.65
CA THR A 238 -12.84 -2.23 -14.78
C THR A 238 -12.47 -2.45 -16.23
N ASP A 239 -13.42 -2.40 -17.14
CA ASP A 239 -13.19 -2.47 -18.58
C ASP A 239 -12.29 -1.30 -19.04
N GLU A 240 -12.59 -0.08 -18.62
CA GLU A 240 -11.75 1.10 -18.89
C GLU A 240 -10.31 0.94 -18.37
N TYR A 241 -10.14 0.33 -17.19
CA TYR A 241 -8.81 0.05 -16.67
C TYR A 241 -8.07 -1.00 -17.48
N VAL A 242 -8.73 -2.10 -17.84
CA VAL A 242 -8.13 -3.18 -18.64
C VAL A 242 -7.70 -2.62 -19.99
N ASP A 243 -8.56 -1.88 -20.66
CA ASP A 243 -8.28 -1.25 -21.94
C ASP A 243 -7.09 -0.27 -21.84
N THR A 244 -7.04 0.54 -20.78
CA THR A 244 -5.93 1.47 -20.54
C THR A 244 -4.62 0.76 -20.19
N ALA A 245 -4.68 -0.36 -19.47
CA ALA A 245 -3.50 -1.12 -19.07
C ALA A 245 -2.91 -1.92 -20.25
N ILE A 246 -3.75 -2.38 -21.18
CA ILE A 246 -3.33 -3.11 -22.38
C ILE A 246 -2.81 -2.15 -23.47
N ALA A 247 -3.35 -0.93 -23.54
CA ALA A 247 -2.96 0.08 -24.53
C ALA A 247 -1.62 0.78 -24.21
N ARG A 248 -1.01 0.52 -23.07
CA ARG A 248 0.31 1.04 -22.66
C ARG A 248 1.38 -0.02 -22.73
#